data_71a3b2bcc9cb16bb979e53326547b6c0
#
_entry.id   71a3b2bcc9cb16bb979e53326547b6c0
#
_cell.length_a   1.000
_cell.length_b   1.000
_cell.length_c   1.000
_cell.angle_alpha   90.00
_cell.angle_beta   90.00
_cell.angle_gamma   90.00
#
_symmetry.space_group_name_H-M   'P 1'
#
loop_
_entity.id
_entity.type
_entity.pdbx_description
1 polymer ?
#
loop_
_entity_poly.entity_id
_entity_poly.type
_entity_poly.pdbx_seq_one_letter_code
_entity_poly.pdbx_strand_id
1 'polypeptide(L)'
;MTAPLARLFVAVVLVNGAYDAVRVAVSYRVLALGGDAAQVGLVAATFAALPMLVALQFGRLVDRRGSWGVLAVGTAVSASAVALTAVAPSIPVLAAANAMVGLGQVMTLIAAQGFVMELTTRDRHVNGFAMFTLAVSVGQAVGTPVMGVLLQAGRTGEHVDTGPALWVMASAIVISLPFALALPRSTPPARSAGQPRAESMTALLRRKGMPPSIFAALIVVTGFDLITAYMPVLGESVGLTPLVVTLLVATRSVFSMISRAATPWALRRWSQRAILIASPVVTTPAVVVLGLAGDAGTMFACLAVIGFFWGMNQPVTMNWVTAAAPAGERAAALSLRLTGNRAAQVLVPLGAGAIAGIAGPGSVFLLSGALTAASAATTSVSLRRHPFDELGRVGALPTRRAPDPRDQTTPNTRSDR
;
A
#
# COMPACT_ATOMS: atom_id res chain seq x y z
N MET A 1 -6.45 0.10 -25.82
CA MET A 1 -7.13 -0.16 -24.52
C MET A 1 -8.55 -0.56 -24.86
N THR A 2 -9.06 -1.70 -24.37
CA THR A 2 -10.46 -2.11 -24.59
C THR A 2 -11.41 -1.26 -23.76
N ALA A 3 -12.66 -1.06 -24.23
CA ALA A 3 -13.67 -0.27 -23.49
C ALA A 3 -13.88 -0.75 -22.03
N PRO A 4 -13.94 -2.07 -21.72
CA PRO A 4 -14.05 -2.53 -20.34
C PRO A 4 -12.85 -2.13 -19.47
N LEU A 5 -11.63 -2.19 -19.99
CA LEU A 5 -10.44 -1.81 -19.25
C LEU A 5 -10.39 -0.31 -18.94
N ALA A 6 -10.88 0.53 -19.88
CA ALA A 6 -11.01 1.97 -19.66
C ALA A 6 -12.03 2.28 -18.55
N ARG A 7 -13.19 1.60 -18.55
CA ARG A 7 -14.21 1.74 -17.49
C ARG A 7 -13.65 1.33 -16.11
N LEU A 8 -12.92 0.22 -16.05
CA LEU A 8 -12.25 -0.21 -14.82
C LEU A 8 -11.30 0.87 -14.30
N PHE A 9 -10.46 1.44 -15.16
CA PHE A 9 -9.48 2.44 -14.73
C PHE A 9 -10.15 3.75 -14.30
N VAL A 10 -11.23 4.19 -14.94
CA VAL A 10 -12.01 5.35 -14.47
C VAL A 10 -12.58 5.08 -13.07
N ALA A 11 -13.18 3.90 -12.84
CA ALA A 11 -13.67 3.52 -11.52
C ALA A 11 -12.54 3.50 -10.47
N VAL A 12 -11.38 2.95 -10.83
CA VAL A 12 -10.20 2.87 -9.94
C VAL A 12 -9.68 4.27 -9.57
N VAL A 13 -9.60 5.20 -10.54
CA VAL A 13 -9.17 6.59 -10.30
C VAL A 13 -10.11 7.28 -9.31
N LEU A 14 -11.43 7.21 -9.55
CA LEU A 14 -12.42 7.85 -8.69
C LEU A 14 -12.43 7.29 -7.27
N VAL A 15 -12.44 5.96 -7.15
CA VAL A 15 -12.50 5.28 -5.85
C VAL A 15 -11.21 5.49 -5.05
N ASN A 16 -10.03 5.34 -5.67
CA ASN A 16 -8.77 5.49 -4.93
C ASN A 16 -8.46 6.96 -4.62
N GLY A 17 -8.88 7.89 -5.48
CA GLY A 17 -8.80 9.33 -5.18
C GLY A 17 -9.64 9.68 -3.96
N ALA A 18 -10.87 9.17 -3.89
CA ALA A 18 -11.73 9.37 -2.74
C ALA A 18 -11.16 8.74 -1.46
N TYR A 19 -10.60 7.53 -1.52
CA TYR A 19 -10.04 6.87 -0.32
C TYR A 19 -8.88 7.65 0.31
N ASP A 20 -7.91 8.10 -0.49
CA ASP A 20 -6.75 8.82 0.05
C ASP A 20 -7.18 10.19 0.61
N ALA A 21 -8.11 10.84 -0.07
CA ALA A 21 -8.74 12.08 0.35
C ALA A 21 -9.51 11.94 1.67
N VAL A 22 -10.36 10.92 1.78
CA VAL A 22 -11.18 10.63 2.98
C VAL A 22 -10.29 10.35 4.19
N ARG A 23 -9.16 9.65 4.02
CA ARG A 23 -8.24 9.37 5.14
C ARG A 23 -7.66 10.65 5.75
N VAL A 24 -7.37 11.66 4.95
CA VAL A 24 -6.97 12.99 5.44
C VAL A 24 -8.15 13.69 6.13
N ALA A 25 -9.34 13.66 5.51
CA ALA A 25 -10.53 14.30 6.06
C ALA A 25 -11.00 13.67 7.38
N VAL A 26 -10.83 12.35 7.56
CA VAL A 26 -11.14 11.65 8.81
C VAL A 26 -10.33 12.20 9.98
N SER A 27 -9.05 12.53 9.79
CA SER A 27 -8.24 13.15 10.85
C SER A 27 -8.76 14.55 11.21
N TYR A 28 -9.10 15.37 10.23
CA TYR A 28 -9.78 16.66 10.48
C TYR A 28 -11.14 16.47 11.16
N ARG A 29 -11.88 15.42 10.82
CA ARG A 29 -13.18 15.12 11.47
C ARG A 29 -13.00 14.73 12.93
N VAL A 30 -11.94 13.97 13.29
CA VAL A 30 -11.60 13.68 14.70
C VAL A 30 -11.36 14.97 15.46
N LEU A 31 -10.54 15.88 14.90
CA LEU A 31 -10.23 17.18 15.50
C LEU A 31 -11.48 18.06 15.63
N ALA A 32 -12.33 18.10 14.59
CA ALA A 32 -13.60 18.84 14.62
C ALA A 32 -14.61 18.30 15.65
N LEU A 33 -14.52 17.02 16.02
CA LEU A 33 -15.31 16.40 17.11
C LEU A 33 -14.67 16.61 18.49
N GLY A 34 -13.63 17.44 18.61
CA GLY A 34 -12.92 17.71 19.85
C GLY A 34 -11.94 16.61 20.26
N GLY A 35 -11.57 15.75 19.32
CA GLY A 35 -10.59 14.68 19.54
C GLY A 35 -9.16 15.18 19.53
N ASP A 36 -8.27 14.39 20.10
CA ASP A 36 -6.85 14.63 20.21
C ASP A 36 -6.01 13.74 19.25
N ALA A 37 -4.68 13.91 19.27
CA ALA A 37 -3.76 13.14 18.46
C ALA A 37 -3.79 11.63 18.77
N ALA A 38 -4.11 11.22 20.00
CA ALA A 38 -4.25 9.82 20.38
C ALA A 38 -5.47 9.19 19.69
N GLN A 39 -6.59 9.92 19.66
CA GLN A 39 -7.82 9.49 19.02
C GLN A 39 -7.70 9.45 17.49
N VAL A 40 -6.89 10.34 16.88
CA VAL A 40 -6.54 10.23 15.45
C VAL A 40 -5.83 8.92 15.16
N GLY A 41 -4.88 8.50 16.01
CA GLY A 41 -4.20 7.21 15.87
C GLY A 41 -5.14 6.02 16.02
N LEU A 42 -6.04 6.08 16.99
CA LEU A 42 -7.06 5.06 17.22
C LEU A 42 -7.97 4.91 15.98
N VAL A 43 -8.51 6.02 15.47
CA VAL A 43 -9.39 6.01 14.30
C VAL A 43 -8.61 5.57 13.05
N ALA A 44 -7.37 6.04 12.84
CA ALA A 44 -6.53 5.60 11.73
C ALA A 44 -6.29 4.08 11.73
N ALA A 45 -6.06 3.48 12.91
CA ALA A 45 -5.87 2.03 13.05
C ALA A 45 -7.11 1.23 12.62
N THR A 46 -8.33 1.73 12.84
CA THR A 46 -9.56 1.02 12.48
C THR A 46 -9.68 0.78 10.96
N PHE A 47 -9.09 1.65 10.14
CA PHE A 47 -9.07 1.50 8.69
C PHE A 47 -8.46 0.17 8.21
N ALA A 48 -7.46 -0.35 8.91
CA ALA A 48 -6.82 -1.62 8.58
C ALA A 48 -7.37 -2.81 9.39
N ALA A 49 -8.11 -2.57 10.46
CA ALA A 49 -8.55 -3.61 11.39
C ALA A 49 -9.49 -4.63 10.75
N LEU A 50 -10.59 -4.20 10.12
CA LEU A 50 -11.51 -5.10 9.41
C LEU A 50 -10.83 -5.78 8.19
N PRO A 51 -10.13 -5.06 7.31
CA PRO A 51 -9.37 -5.69 6.23
C PRO A 51 -8.40 -6.77 6.68
N MET A 52 -7.73 -6.60 7.81
CA MET A 52 -6.81 -7.60 8.36
C MET A 52 -7.50 -8.95 8.61
N LEU A 53 -8.74 -8.91 9.08
CA LEU A 53 -9.51 -10.11 9.42
C LEU A 53 -10.14 -10.80 8.21
N VAL A 54 -10.53 -10.04 7.16
CA VAL A 54 -11.41 -10.55 6.09
C VAL A 54 -10.80 -10.53 4.69
N ALA A 55 -9.60 -9.97 4.47
CA ALA A 55 -8.99 -9.85 3.14
C ALA A 55 -8.85 -11.20 2.41
N LEU A 56 -8.48 -12.27 3.15
CA LEU A 56 -8.35 -13.61 2.58
C LEU A 56 -9.70 -14.19 2.14
N GLN A 57 -10.78 -13.89 2.88
CA GLN A 57 -12.12 -14.35 2.51
C GLN A 57 -12.60 -13.67 1.22
N PHE A 58 -12.32 -12.38 1.04
CA PHE A 58 -12.65 -11.68 -0.20
C PHE A 58 -11.83 -12.16 -1.39
N GLY A 59 -10.55 -12.46 -1.22
CA GLY A 59 -9.75 -13.11 -2.26
C GLY A 59 -10.41 -14.42 -2.71
N ARG A 60 -10.75 -15.30 -1.77
CA ARG A 60 -11.45 -16.57 -2.06
C ARG A 60 -12.84 -16.35 -2.69
N LEU A 61 -13.53 -15.27 -2.31
CA LEU A 61 -14.84 -14.93 -2.88
C LEU A 61 -14.71 -14.51 -4.35
N VAL A 62 -13.70 -13.69 -4.69
CA VAL A 62 -13.37 -13.33 -6.07
C VAL A 62 -13.03 -14.56 -6.89
N ASP A 63 -12.19 -15.47 -6.36
CA ASP A 63 -11.83 -16.71 -7.02
C ASP A 63 -13.01 -17.65 -7.27
N ARG A 64 -14.05 -17.60 -6.42
CA ARG A 64 -15.23 -18.48 -6.51
C ARG A 64 -16.37 -17.88 -7.31
N ARG A 65 -16.61 -16.57 -7.21
CA ARG A 65 -17.79 -15.88 -7.76
C ARG A 65 -17.44 -14.85 -8.84
N GLY A 66 -16.15 -14.65 -9.12
CA GLY A 66 -15.66 -13.62 -10.02
C GLY A 66 -15.57 -12.23 -9.38
N SER A 67 -14.94 -11.30 -10.07
CA SER A 67 -14.62 -9.97 -9.56
C SER A 67 -15.82 -9.02 -9.53
N TRP A 68 -16.82 -9.21 -10.42
CA TRP A 68 -17.91 -8.25 -10.65
C TRP A 68 -18.73 -7.94 -9.40
N GLY A 69 -19.25 -8.98 -8.74
CA GLY A 69 -20.11 -8.81 -7.55
C GLY A 69 -19.34 -8.20 -6.37
N VAL A 70 -18.07 -8.61 -6.18
CA VAL A 70 -17.23 -8.09 -5.09
C VAL A 70 -16.88 -6.62 -5.33
N LEU A 71 -16.63 -6.21 -6.60
CA LEU A 71 -16.40 -4.81 -6.96
C LEU A 71 -17.63 -3.95 -6.70
N ALA A 72 -18.81 -4.39 -7.17
CA ALA A 72 -20.05 -3.65 -6.99
C ALA A 72 -20.43 -3.47 -5.51
N VAL A 73 -20.39 -4.56 -4.73
CA VAL A 73 -20.69 -4.51 -3.30
C VAL A 73 -19.62 -3.69 -2.55
N GLY A 74 -18.34 -3.88 -2.86
CA GLY A 74 -17.24 -3.10 -2.27
C GLY A 74 -17.39 -1.60 -2.52
N THR A 75 -17.76 -1.20 -3.74
CA THR A 75 -18.01 0.21 -4.08
C THR A 75 -19.21 0.76 -3.32
N ALA A 76 -20.31 0.01 -3.21
CA ALA A 76 -21.48 0.41 -2.44
C ALA A 76 -21.18 0.55 -0.94
N VAL A 77 -20.47 -0.42 -0.35
CA VAL A 77 -20.00 -0.36 1.05
C VAL A 77 -19.11 0.87 1.27
N SER A 78 -18.21 1.17 0.33
CA SER A 78 -17.34 2.35 0.40
C SER A 78 -18.14 3.66 0.39
N ALA A 79 -19.07 3.80 -0.53
CA ALA A 79 -19.91 5.00 -0.63
C ALA A 79 -20.72 5.22 0.65
N SER A 80 -21.38 4.17 1.14
CA SER A 80 -22.15 4.22 2.39
C SER A 80 -21.27 4.52 3.60
N ALA A 81 -20.07 3.93 3.67
CA ALA A 81 -19.14 4.17 4.76
C ALA A 81 -18.61 5.61 4.76
N VAL A 82 -18.26 6.18 3.59
CA VAL A 82 -17.83 7.58 3.50
C VAL A 82 -18.98 8.53 3.83
N ALA A 83 -20.21 8.24 3.37
CA ALA A 83 -21.38 9.00 3.78
C ALA A 83 -21.61 8.95 5.31
N LEU A 84 -21.40 7.80 5.93
CA LEU A 84 -21.47 7.66 7.39
C LEU A 84 -20.38 8.46 8.09
N THR A 85 -19.15 8.56 7.55
CA THR A 85 -18.10 9.43 8.12
C THR A 85 -18.50 10.92 8.07
N ALA A 86 -19.26 11.34 7.04
CA ALA A 86 -19.71 12.72 6.91
C ALA A 86 -20.70 13.14 8.01
N VAL A 87 -21.55 12.21 8.45
CA VAL A 87 -22.60 12.47 9.45
C VAL A 87 -22.25 11.92 10.84
N ALA A 88 -21.07 11.32 11.03
CA ALA A 88 -20.69 10.71 12.31
C ALA A 88 -20.75 11.74 13.46
N PRO A 89 -21.58 11.53 14.49
CA PRO A 89 -21.77 12.48 15.58
C PRO A 89 -20.72 12.34 16.70
N SER A 90 -19.94 11.27 16.67
CA SER A 90 -18.96 10.94 17.71
C SER A 90 -17.79 10.13 17.17
N ILE A 91 -16.67 10.16 17.88
CA ILE A 91 -15.43 9.45 17.49
C ILE A 91 -15.63 7.93 17.39
N PRO A 92 -16.37 7.23 18.28
CA PRO A 92 -16.63 5.81 18.12
C PRO A 92 -17.41 5.47 16.82
N VAL A 93 -18.39 6.27 16.46
CA VAL A 93 -19.15 6.10 15.22
C VAL A 93 -18.24 6.37 14.00
N LEU A 94 -17.41 7.41 14.07
CA LEU A 94 -16.42 7.71 13.04
C LEU A 94 -15.41 6.57 12.88
N ALA A 95 -14.93 5.98 13.97
CA ALA A 95 -14.03 4.83 13.97
C ALA A 95 -14.67 3.60 13.29
N ALA A 96 -15.92 3.30 13.61
CA ALA A 96 -16.67 2.23 12.96
C ALA A 96 -16.88 2.49 11.46
N ALA A 97 -17.26 3.72 11.10
CA ALA A 97 -17.39 4.13 9.70
C ALA A 97 -16.05 4.01 8.94
N ASN A 98 -14.94 4.45 9.54
CA ASN A 98 -13.60 4.36 8.95
C ASN A 98 -13.14 2.89 8.78
N ALA A 99 -13.50 2.00 9.69
CA ALA A 99 -13.27 0.55 9.53
C ALA A 99 -14.04 -0.01 8.32
N MET A 100 -15.26 0.46 8.09
CA MET A 100 -16.05 0.09 6.90
C MET A 100 -15.48 0.70 5.61
N VAL A 101 -14.91 1.92 5.65
CA VAL A 101 -14.18 2.48 4.50
C VAL A 101 -13.01 1.58 4.13
N GLY A 102 -12.22 1.12 5.11
CA GLY A 102 -11.13 0.17 4.89
C GLY A 102 -11.61 -1.17 4.32
N LEU A 103 -12.74 -1.69 4.80
CA LEU A 103 -13.37 -2.90 4.28
C LEU A 103 -13.73 -2.73 2.80
N GLY A 104 -14.44 -1.66 2.44
CA GLY A 104 -14.80 -1.35 1.06
C GLY A 104 -13.58 -1.20 0.16
N GLN A 105 -12.50 -0.55 0.67
CA GLN A 105 -11.26 -0.41 -0.06
C GLN A 105 -10.64 -1.77 -0.41
N VAL A 106 -10.53 -2.69 0.55
CA VAL A 106 -9.91 -3.99 0.28
C VAL A 106 -10.73 -4.82 -0.70
N MET A 107 -12.07 -4.76 -0.60
CA MET A 107 -12.97 -5.43 -1.54
C MET A 107 -12.78 -4.89 -2.96
N THR A 108 -12.82 -3.57 -3.15
CA THR A 108 -12.65 -2.93 -4.46
C THR A 108 -11.25 -3.17 -5.03
N LEU A 109 -10.20 -3.13 -4.19
CA LEU A 109 -8.83 -3.35 -4.61
C LEU A 109 -8.62 -4.79 -5.13
N ILE A 110 -9.06 -5.80 -4.37
CA ILE A 110 -8.93 -7.21 -4.75
C ILE A 110 -9.74 -7.51 -6.01
N ALA A 111 -10.98 -7.00 -6.08
CA ALA A 111 -11.82 -7.19 -7.25
C ALA A 111 -11.29 -6.50 -8.50
N ALA A 112 -10.78 -5.27 -8.38
CA ALA A 112 -10.18 -4.56 -9.50
C ALA A 112 -8.92 -5.27 -10.03
N GLN A 113 -8.08 -5.80 -9.14
CA GLN A 113 -6.92 -6.61 -9.53
C GLN A 113 -7.36 -7.92 -10.21
N GLY A 114 -8.42 -8.56 -9.75
CA GLY A 114 -9.05 -9.71 -10.40
C GLY A 114 -9.49 -9.37 -11.82
N PHE A 115 -10.17 -8.23 -12.01
CA PHE A 115 -10.56 -7.76 -13.33
C PHE A 115 -9.39 -7.49 -14.28
N VAL A 116 -8.26 -6.97 -13.78
CA VAL A 116 -7.07 -6.81 -14.62
C VAL A 116 -6.64 -8.15 -15.20
N MET A 117 -6.66 -9.23 -14.41
CA MET A 117 -6.33 -10.59 -14.89
C MET A 117 -7.40 -11.14 -15.86
N GLU A 118 -8.67 -10.86 -15.62
CA GLU A 118 -9.79 -11.32 -16.45
C GLU A 118 -9.85 -10.59 -17.81
N LEU A 119 -9.52 -9.29 -17.84
CA LEU A 119 -9.63 -8.43 -19.03
C LEU A 119 -8.35 -8.36 -19.87
N THR A 120 -7.24 -8.95 -19.40
CA THR A 120 -5.96 -8.95 -20.11
C THR A 120 -5.50 -10.38 -20.40
N THR A 121 -4.76 -10.58 -21.48
CA THR A 121 -4.11 -11.86 -21.78
C THR A 121 -2.82 -12.01 -20.98
N ARG A 122 -2.33 -13.24 -20.77
CA ARG A 122 -1.15 -13.54 -19.93
C ARG A 122 0.09 -12.71 -20.29
N ASP A 123 0.32 -12.47 -21.55
CA ASP A 123 1.41 -11.65 -22.08
C ASP A 123 1.25 -10.16 -21.75
N ARG A 124 0.03 -9.69 -21.47
CA ARG A 124 -0.32 -8.29 -21.16
C ARG A 124 -0.63 -8.03 -19.69
N HIS A 125 -0.62 -9.05 -18.83
CA HIS A 125 -0.90 -8.86 -17.40
C HIS A 125 0.01 -7.81 -16.75
N VAL A 126 1.32 -7.83 -17.06
CA VAL A 126 2.28 -6.86 -16.52
C VAL A 126 1.88 -5.43 -16.87
N ASN A 127 1.52 -5.19 -18.14
CA ASN A 127 1.05 -3.88 -18.60
C ASN A 127 -0.29 -3.50 -17.96
N GLY A 128 -1.21 -4.46 -17.80
CA GLY A 128 -2.48 -4.26 -17.12
C GLY A 128 -2.31 -3.81 -15.67
N PHE A 129 -1.44 -4.47 -14.91
CA PHE A 129 -1.12 -4.07 -13.53
C PHE A 129 -0.36 -2.75 -13.45
N ALA A 130 0.52 -2.45 -14.42
CA ALA A 130 1.19 -1.15 -14.47
C ALA A 130 0.19 -0.01 -14.68
N MET A 131 -0.76 -0.17 -15.62
CA MET A 131 -1.85 0.78 -15.85
C MET A 131 -2.79 0.91 -14.65
N PHE A 132 -3.11 -0.21 -13.98
CA PHE A 132 -3.87 -0.20 -12.73
C PHE A 132 -3.16 0.62 -11.64
N THR A 133 -1.87 0.40 -11.44
CA THR A 133 -1.08 1.14 -10.44
C THR A 133 -0.98 2.63 -10.81
N LEU A 134 -0.88 2.96 -12.10
CA LEU A 134 -0.94 4.34 -12.56
C LEU A 134 -2.30 4.97 -12.26
N ALA A 135 -3.41 4.28 -12.54
CA ALA A 135 -4.75 4.76 -12.24
C ALA A 135 -4.95 5.04 -10.73
N VAL A 136 -4.46 4.14 -9.87
CA VAL A 136 -4.43 4.36 -8.41
C VAL A 136 -3.66 5.63 -8.07
N SER A 137 -2.45 5.79 -8.62
CA SER A 137 -1.59 6.94 -8.34
C SER A 137 -2.18 8.27 -8.83
N VAL A 138 -2.81 8.27 -10.01
CA VAL A 138 -3.52 9.45 -10.54
C VAL A 138 -4.68 9.82 -9.63
N GLY A 139 -5.48 8.83 -9.20
CA GLY A 139 -6.57 9.06 -8.24
C GLY A 139 -6.06 9.74 -6.97
N GLN A 140 -5.03 9.21 -6.34
CA GLN A 140 -4.43 9.76 -5.12
C GLN A 140 -3.86 11.17 -5.33
N ALA A 141 -3.16 11.40 -6.45
CA ALA A 141 -2.57 12.70 -6.76
C ALA A 141 -3.60 13.81 -7.00
N VAL A 142 -4.80 13.46 -7.47
CA VAL A 142 -5.90 14.40 -7.72
C VAL A 142 -6.85 14.50 -6.51
N GLY A 143 -7.24 13.37 -5.94
CA GLY A 143 -8.24 13.33 -4.87
C GLY A 143 -7.82 14.08 -3.62
N THR A 144 -6.57 13.96 -3.20
CA THR A 144 -6.07 14.63 -1.99
C THR A 144 -6.05 16.16 -2.10
N PRO A 145 -5.55 16.80 -3.18
CA PRO A 145 -5.68 18.24 -3.36
C PRO A 145 -7.12 18.73 -3.50
N VAL A 146 -7.99 17.97 -4.19
CA VAL A 146 -9.42 18.30 -4.27
C VAL A 146 -10.04 18.32 -2.88
N MET A 147 -9.75 17.36 -2.03
CA MET A 147 -10.17 17.37 -0.63
C MET A 147 -9.67 18.64 0.09
N GLY A 148 -8.43 19.04 -0.15
CA GLY A 148 -7.87 20.25 0.45
C GLY A 148 -8.63 21.52 0.08
N VAL A 149 -8.99 21.67 -1.19
CA VAL A 149 -9.82 22.79 -1.65
C VAL A 149 -11.20 22.78 -0.96
N LEU A 150 -11.83 21.60 -0.86
CA LEU A 150 -13.14 21.45 -0.22
C LEU A 150 -13.08 21.75 1.29
N LEU A 151 -12.06 21.24 1.98
CA LEU A 151 -11.87 21.51 3.40
C LEU A 151 -11.53 23.01 3.66
N GLN A 152 -10.77 23.62 2.76
CA GLN A 152 -10.47 25.06 2.86
C GLN A 152 -11.73 25.90 2.65
N ALA A 153 -12.61 25.50 1.72
CA ALA A 153 -13.91 26.18 1.50
C ALA A 153 -14.87 26.02 2.69
N GLY A 154 -14.79 24.89 3.43
CA GLY A 154 -15.58 24.65 4.64
C GLY A 154 -14.97 25.25 5.91
N ARG A 155 -13.85 25.98 5.83
CA ARG A 155 -13.19 26.55 6.99
C ARG A 155 -13.86 27.86 7.43
N THR A 156 -14.32 27.90 8.67
CA THR A 156 -14.87 29.08 9.32
C THR A 156 -14.05 29.35 10.61
N GLY A 157 -13.10 30.31 10.51
CA GLY A 157 -12.14 30.57 11.60
C GLY A 157 -11.22 29.38 11.87
N GLU A 158 -11.25 28.86 13.09
CA GLU A 158 -10.48 27.67 13.50
C GLU A 158 -11.21 26.35 13.19
N HIS A 159 -12.50 26.38 12.87
CA HIS A 159 -13.31 25.19 12.61
C HIS A 159 -13.28 24.82 11.13
N VAL A 160 -13.13 23.52 10.87
CA VAL A 160 -13.19 22.95 9.52
C VAL A 160 -14.44 22.06 9.43
N ASP A 161 -15.46 22.52 8.69
CA ASP A 161 -16.60 21.65 8.37
C ASP A 161 -16.18 20.61 7.31
N THR A 162 -16.02 19.39 7.75
CA THR A 162 -15.62 18.26 6.91
C THR A 162 -16.79 17.59 6.18
N GLY A 163 -18.02 17.86 6.61
CA GLY A 163 -19.23 17.21 6.11
C GLY A 163 -19.41 17.36 4.58
N PRO A 164 -19.46 18.58 4.04
CA PRO A 164 -19.63 18.80 2.59
C PRO A 164 -18.52 18.13 1.77
N ALA A 165 -17.27 18.22 2.22
CA ALA A 165 -16.13 17.60 1.55
C ALA A 165 -16.25 16.07 1.48
N LEU A 166 -16.66 15.44 2.57
CA LEU A 166 -16.89 13.99 2.65
C LEU A 166 -18.08 13.56 1.78
N TRP A 167 -19.15 14.36 1.68
CA TRP A 167 -20.25 14.10 0.76
C TRP A 167 -19.83 14.16 -0.71
N VAL A 168 -18.95 15.08 -1.08
CA VAL A 168 -18.37 15.11 -2.45
C VAL A 168 -17.58 13.84 -2.73
N MET A 169 -16.79 13.34 -1.77
CA MET A 169 -16.05 12.09 -1.94
C MET A 169 -16.98 10.87 -2.00
N ALA A 170 -18.03 10.82 -1.18
CA ALA A 170 -19.05 9.78 -1.27
C ALA A 170 -19.70 9.79 -2.67
N SER A 171 -20.06 10.98 -3.20
CA SER A 171 -20.61 11.13 -4.53
C SER A 171 -19.65 10.68 -5.62
N ALA A 172 -18.34 10.97 -5.51
CA ALA A 172 -17.34 10.47 -6.45
C ALA A 172 -17.28 8.92 -6.47
N ILE A 173 -17.41 8.26 -5.31
CA ILE A 173 -17.50 6.81 -5.24
C ILE A 173 -18.83 6.32 -5.87
N VAL A 174 -19.95 6.98 -5.63
CA VAL A 174 -21.23 6.64 -6.26
C VAL A 174 -21.15 6.78 -7.78
N ILE A 175 -20.52 7.85 -8.29
CA ILE A 175 -20.30 8.07 -9.73
C ILE A 175 -19.42 6.97 -10.34
N SER A 176 -18.54 6.33 -9.56
CA SER A 176 -17.77 5.19 -10.05
C SER A 176 -18.61 3.92 -10.23
N LEU A 177 -19.76 3.79 -9.57
CA LEU A 177 -20.59 2.58 -9.57
C LEU A 177 -21.12 2.22 -10.95
N PRO A 178 -21.66 3.15 -11.80
CA PRO A 178 -22.06 2.83 -13.16
C PRO A 178 -20.92 2.23 -13.99
N PHE A 179 -19.70 2.73 -13.84
CA PHE A 179 -18.53 2.19 -14.55
C PHE A 179 -18.20 0.77 -14.07
N ALA A 180 -18.30 0.50 -12.76
CA ALA A 180 -18.11 -0.83 -12.20
C ALA A 180 -19.21 -1.81 -12.63
N LEU A 181 -20.48 -1.39 -12.64
CA LEU A 181 -21.62 -2.20 -13.05
C LEU A 181 -21.63 -2.49 -14.55
N ALA A 182 -21.12 -1.58 -15.38
CA ALA A 182 -20.98 -1.74 -16.84
C ALA A 182 -19.81 -2.65 -17.26
N LEU A 183 -19.06 -3.22 -16.30
CA LEU A 183 -18.07 -4.24 -16.58
C LEU A 183 -18.75 -5.58 -16.92
N PRO A 184 -18.13 -6.41 -17.78
CA PRO A 184 -18.68 -7.73 -18.08
C PRO A 184 -18.78 -8.56 -16.81
N ARG A 185 -19.86 -9.33 -16.67
CA ARG A 185 -19.97 -10.29 -15.55
C ARG A 185 -18.89 -11.32 -15.69
N SER A 186 -18.00 -11.36 -14.70
CA SER A 186 -16.87 -12.28 -14.70
C SER A 186 -17.33 -13.72 -14.46
N THR A 187 -16.81 -14.64 -15.27
CA THR A 187 -16.85 -16.07 -14.98
C THR A 187 -15.72 -16.41 -14.03
N PRO A 188 -15.97 -17.22 -12.99
CA PRO A 188 -14.90 -17.68 -12.10
C PRO A 188 -13.76 -18.32 -12.90
N PRO A 189 -12.50 -18.00 -12.64
CA PRO A 189 -11.39 -18.67 -13.28
C PRO A 189 -11.44 -20.17 -12.96
N ALA A 190 -11.16 -21.02 -13.97
CA ALA A 190 -11.06 -22.46 -13.77
C ALA A 190 -10.01 -22.74 -12.67
N ARG A 191 -10.42 -23.48 -11.64
CA ARG A 191 -9.53 -23.83 -10.53
C ARG A 191 -8.30 -24.56 -11.07
N SER A 192 -7.13 -24.02 -10.89
CA SER A 192 -5.87 -24.77 -11.01
C SER A 192 -5.82 -25.77 -9.85
N ALA A 193 -6.16 -27.02 -10.11
CA ALA A 193 -5.94 -28.11 -9.18
C ALA A 193 -4.42 -28.27 -8.99
N GLY A 194 -3.95 -28.20 -7.74
CA GLY A 194 -2.58 -28.54 -7.41
C GLY A 194 -1.67 -27.39 -6.97
N GLN A 195 -2.12 -26.50 -6.05
CA GLN A 195 -1.13 -25.73 -5.30
C GLN A 195 -0.43 -26.65 -4.28
N PRO A 196 0.92 -26.71 -4.28
CA PRO A 196 1.66 -27.42 -3.25
C PRO A 196 1.24 -26.91 -1.87
N ARG A 197 1.22 -27.82 -0.90
CA ARG A 197 0.96 -27.48 0.50
C ARG A 197 2.03 -26.47 0.92
N ALA A 198 1.65 -25.20 1.12
CA ALA A 198 2.56 -24.15 1.55
C ALA A 198 3.21 -24.54 2.89
N GLU A 199 4.52 -24.27 3.03
CA GLU A 199 5.18 -24.32 4.34
C GLU A 199 4.39 -23.48 5.36
N SER A 200 4.54 -23.79 6.65
CA SER A 200 3.89 -22.98 7.68
C SER A 200 4.43 -21.54 7.64
N MET A 201 3.55 -20.56 7.84
CA MET A 201 3.92 -19.13 7.91
C MET A 201 5.10 -18.87 8.86
N THR A 202 5.17 -19.65 9.96
CA THR A 202 6.26 -19.56 10.94
C THR A 202 7.59 -20.09 10.41
N ALA A 203 7.59 -21.13 9.58
CA ALA A 203 8.79 -21.66 8.94
C ALA A 203 9.35 -20.63 7.93
N LEU A 204 8.48 -20.03 7.11
CA LEU A 204 8.86 -18.95 6.19
C LEU A 204 9.45 -17.75 6.93
N LEU A 205 8.84 -17.33 8.04
CA LEU A 205 9.30 -16.19 8.82
C LEU A 205 10.69 -16.42 9.44
N ARG A 206 11.08 -17.68 9.73
CA ARG A 206 12.41 -18.02 10.26
C ARG A 206 13.50 -18.09 9.20
N ARG A 207 13.17 -17.97 7.92
CA ARG A 207 14.17 -18.02 6.85
C ARG A 207 15.07 -16.78 6.84
N LYS A 208 16.33 -16.98 6.50
CA LYS A 208 17.34 -15.93 6.39
C LYS A 208 16.92 -14.88 5.37
N GLY A 209 16.96 -13.61 5.76
CA GLY A 209 16.53 -12.48 4.92
C GLY A 209 15.02 -12.18 4.92
N MET A 210 14.15 -13.10 5.38
CA MET A 210 12.71 -12.89 5.39
C MET A 210 12.26 -11.84 6.43
N PRO A 211 12.64 -11.91 7.73
CA PRO A 211 12.21 -10.91 8.70
C PRO A 211 12.65 -9.48 8.34
N PRO A 212 13.93 -9.20 7.98
CA PRO A 212 14.32 -7.85 7.63
C PRO A 212 13.68 -7.34 6.33
N SER A 213 13.40 -8.20 5.35
CA SER A 213 12.71 -7.79 4.13
C SER A 213 11.24 -7.41 4.38
N ILE A 214 10.55 -8.16 5.25
CA ILE A 214 9.20 -7.82 5.69
C ILE A 214 9.23 -6.54 6.51
N PHE A 215 10.15 -6.41 7.48
CA PHE A 215 10.27 -5.22 8.31
C PHE A 215 10.51 -3.96 7.47
N ALA A 216 11.41 -4.01 6.48
CA ALA A 216 11.64 -2.90 5.56
C ALA A 216 10.38 -2.51 4.77
N ALA A 217 9.57 -3.49 4.37
CA ALA A 217 8.30 -3.22 3.70
C ALA A 217 7.24 -2.62 4.62
N LEU A 218 7.16 -3.09 5.88
CA LEU A 218 6.23 -2.58 6.89
C LEU A 218 6.46 -1.09 7.16
N ILE A 219 7.73 -0.70 7.37
CA ILE A 219 8.09 0.68 7.72
C ILE A 219 7.66 1.67 6.64
N VAL A 220 7.82 1.31 5.37
CA VAL A 220 7.39 2.17 4.26
C VAL A 220 5.86 2.32 4.24
N VAL A 221 5.12 1.23 4.38
CA VAL A 221 3.66 1.26 4.31
C VAL A 221 3.07 2.03 5.50
N THR A 222 3.52 1.71 6.71
CA THR A 222 3.04 2.40 7.92
C THR A 222 3.48 3.85 7.99
N GLY A 223 4.67 4.18 7.47
CA GLY A 223 5.13 5.56 7.36
C GLY A 223 4.24 6.40 6.44
N PHE A 224 3.80 5.84 5.30
CA PHE A 224 2.82 6.50 4.44
C PHE A 224 1.48 6.73 5.16
N ASP A 225 1.03 5.75 5.95
CA ASP A 225 -0.21 5.86 6.69
C ASP A 225 -0.12 6.89 7.82
N LEU A 226 1.01 6.92 8.55
CA LEU A 226 1.25 7.92 9.59
C LEU A 226 1.29 9.34 9.02
N ILE A 227 1.97 9.55 7.88
CA ILE A 227 1.99 10.84 7.20
C ILE A 227 0.55 11.24 6.85
N THR A 228 -0.23 10.37 6.24
CA THR A 228 -1.62 10.68 5.84
C THR A 228 -2.50 11.01 7.04
N ALA A 229 -2.35 10.30 8.17
CA ALA A 229 -3.16 10.48 9.35
C ALA A 229 -2.73 11.68 10.23
N TYR A 230 -1.43 11.93 10.35
CA TYR A 230 -0.91 12.92 11.31
C TYR A 230 -0.47 14.24 10.68
N MET A 231 -0.34 14.35 9.35
CA MET A 231 -0.11 15.65 8.71
C MET A 231 -1.19 16.68 9.00
N PRO A 232 -2.51 16.34 9.07
CA PRO A 232 -3.53 17.27 9.55
C PRO A 232 -3.24 17.79 10.96
N VAL A 233 -2.92 16.90 11.90
CA VAL A 233 -2.66 17.27 13.30
C VAL A 233 -1.42 18.13 13.43
N LEU A 234 -0.31 17.75 12.76
CA LEU A 234 0.93 18.54 12.74
C LEU A 234 0.70 19.89 12.04
N GLY A 235 -0.02 19.90 10.92
CA GLY A 235 -0.32 21.11 10.17
C GLY A 235 -1.13 22.12 10.98
N GLU A 236 -2.16 21.66 11.70
CA GLU A 236 -2.92 22.53 12.62
C GLU A 236 -2.05 23.08 13.74
N SER A 237 -1.18 22.26 14.36
CA SER A 237 -0.32 22.70 15.45
C SER A 237 0.69 23.78 15.03
N VAL A 238 1.04 23.88 13.73
CA VAL A 238 1.93 24.93 13.18
C VAL A 238 1.17 25.97 12.34
N GLY A 239 -0.16 25.99 12.40
CA GLY A 239 -1.01 27.00 11.77
C GLY A 239 -1.18 26.87 10.26
N LEU A 240 -0.88 25.71 9.65
CA LEU A 240 -1.07 25.47 8.22
C LEU A 240 -2.55 25.31 7.86
N THR A 241 -2.91 25.79 6.68
CA THR A 241 -4.27 25.59 6.17
C THR A 241 -4.49 24.17 5.67
N PRO A 242 -5.77 23.64 5.67
CA PRO A 242 -6.07 22.32 5.14
C PRO A 242 -5.62 22.11 3.69
N LEU A 243 -5.67 23.15 2.87
CA LEU A 243 -5.17 23.10 1.49
C LEU A 243 -3.66 22.82 1.46
N VAL A 244 -2.86 23.53 2.26
CA VAL A 244 -1.41 23.32 2.32
C VAL A 244 -1.09 21.92 2.82
N VAL A 245 -1.78 21.44 3.86
CA VAL A 245 -1.60 20.08 4.41
C VAL A 245 -1.90 19.01 3.36
N THR A 246 -2.98 19.14 2.60
CA THR A 246 -3.32 18.15 1.56
C THR A 246 -2.37 18.23 0.37
N LEU A 247 -1.85 19.41 0.02
CA LEU A 247 -0.78 19.56 -0.99
C LEU A 247 0.52 18.91 -0.52
N LEU A 248 0.86 18.99 0.75
CA LEU A 248 1.99 18.26 1.35
C LEU A 248 1.84 16.74 1.18
N VAL A 249 0.68 16.18 1.52
CA VAL A 249 0.39 14.74 1.32
C VAL A 249 0.41 14.37 -0.17
N ALA A 250 -0.13 15.23 -1.04
CA ALA A 250 -0.10 15.02 -2.48
C ALA A 250 1.33 15.05 -3.05
N THR A 251 2.20 15.95 -2.56
CA THR A 251 3.62 16.01 -2.94
C THR A 251 4.31 14.68 -2.70
N ARG A 252 4.14 14.08 -1.52
CA ARG A 252 4.63 12.72 -1.25
C ARG A 252 4.14 11.71 -2.30
N SER A 253 2.86 11.76 -2.67
CA SER A 253 2.25 10.81 -3.62
C SER A 253 2.80 11.02 -5.04
N VAL A 254 2.96 12.26 -5.49
CA VAL A 254 3.55 12.61 -6.79
C VAL A 254 5.00 12.14 -6.88
N PHE A 255 5.82 12.43 -5.87
CA PHE A 255 7.22 11.97 -5.87
C PHE A 255 7.35 10.45 -5.77
N SER A 256 6.43 9.76 -5.07
CA SER A 256 6.35 8.31 -5.08
C SER A 256 6.01 7.75 -6.47
N MET A 257 5.13 8.41 -7.22
CA MET A 257 4.79 8.03 -8.59
C MET A 257 6.00 8.23 -9.53
N ILE A 258 6.66 9.39 -9.47
CA ILE A 258 7.88 9.68 -10.24
C ILE A 258 8.95 8.63 -9.96
N SER A 259 9.17 8.31 -8.70
CA SER A 259 10.15 7.33 -8.24
C SER A 259 9.87 5.91 -8.78
N ARG A 260 8.60 5.48 -8.79
CA ARG A 260 8.20 4.19 -9.37
C ARG A 260 8.47 4.14 -10.88
N ALA A 261 8.19 5.22 -11.60
CA ALA A 261 8.52 5.32 -13.01
C ALA A 261 10.04 5.31 -13.25
N ALA A 262 10.83 5.90 -12.35
CA ALA A 262 12.29 5.93 -12.43
C ALA A 262 12.95 4.61 -11.96
N THR A 263 12.24 3.71 -11.27
CA THR A 263 12.79 2.47 -10.71
C THR A 263 13.53 1.59 -11.74
N PRO A 264 13.03 1.36 -12.99
CA PRO A 264 13.75 0.56 -13.97
C PRO A 264 15.08 1.20 -14.40
N TRP A 265 15.15 2.53 -14.49
CA TRP A 265 16.36 3.26 -14.76
C TRP A 265 17.35 3.19 -13.58
N ALA A 266 16.86 3.37 -12.36
CA ALA A 266 17.66 3.29 -11.16
C ALA A 266 18.31 1.91 -10.98
N LEU A 267 17.57 0.83 -11.25
CA LEU A 267 18.06 -0.55 -11.18
C LEU A 267 19.12 -0.90 -12.24
N ARG A 268 19.18 -0.13 -13.35
CA ARG A 268 20.27 -0.25 -14.32
C ARG A 268 21.56 0.45 -13.87
N ARG A 269 21.43 1.49 -13.03
CA ARG A 269 22.55 2.31 -12.57
C ARG A 269 23.09 1.89 -11.22
N TRP A 270 22.21 1.43 -10.32
CA TRP A 270 22.52 1.05 -8.95
C TRP A 270 22.04 -0.35 -8.65
N SER A 271 22.78 -1.06 -7.79
CA SER A 271 22.36 -2.39 -7.33
C SER A 271 21.10 -2.29 -6.44
N GLN A 272 20.29 -3.34 -6.44
CA GLN A 272 19.12 -3.43 -5.55
C GLN A 272 19.51 -3.23 -4.06
N ARG A 273 20.68 -3.76 -3.67
CA ARG A 273 21.25 -3.57 -2.33
C ARG A 273 21.47 -2.10 -2.02
N ALA A 274 22.03 -1.34 -2.96
CA ALA A 274 22.27 0.10 -2.77
C ALA A 274 20.96 0.85 -2.56
N ILE A 275 19.93 0.56 -3.33
CA ILE A 275 18.60 1.19 -3.21
C ILE A 275 17.96 0.83 -1.87
N LEU A 276 18.00 -0.44 -1.44
CA LEU A 276 17.43 -0.90 -0.17
C LEU A 276 18.08 -0.26 1.06
N ILE A 277 19.38 0.04 0.99
CA ILE A 277 20.11 0.69 2.08
C ILE A 277 19.95 2.22 2.01
N ALA A 278 20.12 2.81 0.82
CA ALA A 278 20.03 4.25 0.64
C ALA A 278 18.65 4.81 1.01
N SER A 279 17.59 4.08 0.66
CA SER A 279 16.22 4.53 0.92
C SER A 279 15.99 4.85 2.42
N PRO A 280 16.11 3.94 3.36
CA PRO A 280 15.90 4.26 4.78
C PRO A 280 16.99 5.18 5.36
N VAL A 281 18.24 5.15 4.88
CA VAL A 281 19.31 6.05 5.33
C VAL A 281 18.99 7.51 5.01
N VAL A 282 18.54 7.79 3.77
CA VAL A 282 18.20 9.15 3.33
C VAL A 282 16.87 9.62 3.94
N THR A 283 15.90 8.72 4.09
CA THR A 283 14.58 9.11 4.60
C THR A 283 14.53 9.25 6.12
N THR A 284 15.44 8.63 6.87
CA THR A 284 15.48 8.79 8.33
C THR A 284 15.61 10.26 8.74
N PRO A 285 16.64 11.02 8.30
CA PRO A 285 16.74 12.44 8.66
C PRO A 285 15.55 13.27 8.11
N ALA A 286 15.05 12.95 6.91
CA ALA A 286 13.91 13.66 6.34
C ALA A 286 12.63 13.47 7.18
N VAL A 287 12.38 12.27 7.71
CA VAL A 287 11.23 12.01 8.59
C VAL A 287 11.39 12.70 9.94
N VAL A 288 12.60 12.69 10.52
CA VAL A 288 12.89 13.39 11.78
C VAL A 288 12.71 14.90 11.62
N VAL A 289 13.28 15.48 10.56
CA VAL A 289 13.14 16.91 10.25
C VAL A 289 11.68 17.27 10.01
N LEU A 290 10.91 16.43 9.33
CA LEU A 290 9.47 16.62 9.12
C LEU A 290 8.71 16.78 10.45
N GLY A 291 9.04 15.99 11.47
CA GLY A 291 8.41 16.08 12.79
C GLY A 291 8.77 17.32 13.59
N LEU A 292 9.87 17.96 13.24
CA LEU A 292 10.40 19.18 13.90
C LEU A 292 10.16 20.45 13.08
N ALA A 293 9.65 20.31 11.84
CA ALA A 293 9.49 21.42 10.91
C ALA A 293 8.35 22.36 11.36
N GLY A 294 8.67 23.65 11.44
CA GLY A 294 7.70 24.70 11.73
C GLY A 294 7.19 25.45 10.49
N ASP A 295 7.66 25.11 9.29
CA ASP A 295 7.30 25.79 8.05
C ASP A 295 6.96 24.82 6.92
N ALA A 296 6.07 25.26 6.02
CA ALA A 296 5.59 24.45 4.90
C ALA A 296 6.70 24.08 3.90
N GLY A 297 7.67 24.97 3.65
CA GLY A 297 8.75 24.77 2.68
C GLY A 297 9.62 23.59 3.06
N THR A 298 10.07 23.52 4.31
CA THR A 298 10.80 22.38 4.87
C THR A 298 9.97 21.08 4.79
N MET A 299 8.67 21.15 5.12
CA MET A 299 7.78 19.98 5.03
C MET A 299 7.64 19.50 3.59
N PHE A 300 7.49 20.37 2.59
CA PHE A 300 7.45 20.00 1.18
C PHE A 300 8.73 19.29 0.74
N ALA A 301 9.89 19.82 1.10
CA ALA A 301 11.18 19.21 0.78
C ALA A 301 11.33 17.83 1.40
N CYS A 302 11.00 17.67 2.69
CA CYS A 302 11.02 16.39 3.38
C CYS A 302 10.09 15.36 2.72
N LEU A 303 8.85 15.75 2.41
CA LEU A 303 7.85 14.85 1.81
C LEU A 303 8.18 14.48 0.36
N ALA A 304 8.84 15.36 -0.39
CA ALA A 304 9.38 15.04 -1.71
C ALA A 304 10.46 13.96 -1.62
N VAL A 305 11.42 14.10 -0.69
CA VAL A 305 12.48 13.11 -0.44
C VAL A 305 11.88 11.78 0.04
N ILE A 306 11.00 11.82 1.05
CA ILE A 306 10.34 10.64 1.60
C ILE A 306 9.54 9.92 0.51
N GLY A 307 8.72 10.65 -0.24
CA GLY A 307 7.91 10.10 -1.33
C GLY A 307 8.77 9.41 -2.38
N PHE A 308 9.86 10.06 -2.81
CA PHE A 308 10.77 9.52 -3.82
C PHE A 308 11.44 8.23 -3.36
N PHE A 309 12.09 8.21 -2.23
CA PHE A 309 12.83 7.04 -1.77
C PHE A 309 11.92 5.90 -1.31
N TRP A 310 10.83 6.18 -0.62
CA TRP A 310 9.88 5.14 -0.21
C TRP A 310 9.08 4.58 -1.39
N GLY A 311 8.78 5.41 -2.39
CA GLY A 311 8.14 4.95 -3.63
C GLY A 311 8.94 3.89 -4.37
N MET A 312 10.26 4.10 -4.49
CA MET A 312 11.19 3.16 -5.11
C MET A 312 11.42 1.91 -4.24
N ASN A 313 11.47 2.08 -2.92
CA ASN A 313 11.74 0.98 -2.00
C ASN A 313 10.62 -0.09 -2.01
N GLN A 314 9.39 0.29 -2.30
CA GLN A 314 8.24 -0.62 -2.27
C GLN A 314 8.35 -1.79 -3.27
N PRO A 315 8.60 -1.60 -4.58
CA PRO A 315 8.81 -2.71 -5.51
C PRO A 315 10.11 -3.48 -5.24
N VAL A 316 11.16 -2.81 -4.75
CA VAL A 316 12.46 -3.46 -4.47
C VAL A 316 12.36 -4.37 -3.25
N THR A 317 11.66 -3.97 -2.18
CA THR A 317 11.38 -4.86 -1.04
C THR A 317 10.48 -6.03 -1.40
N MET A 318 9.52 -5.84 -2.31
CA MET A 318 8.69 -6.93 -2.81
C MET A 318 9.55 -7.99 -3.53
N ASN A 319 10.50 -7.56 -4.35
CA ASN A 319 11.46 -8.46 -4.98
C ASN A 319 12.37 -9.15 -3.94
N TRP A 320 12.79 -8.45 -2.90
CA TRP A 320 13.59 -9.04 -1.82
C TRP A 320 12.84 -10.14 -1.08
N VAL A 321 11.58 -9.92 -0.71
CA VAL A 321 10.73 -10.94 -0.08
C VAL A 321 10.58 -12.18 -0.97
N THR A 322 10.37 -12.00 -2.28
CA THR A 322 10.23 -13.13 -3.23
C THR A 322 11.55 -13.86 -3.47
N ALA A 323 12.69 -13.16 -3.43
CA ALA A 323 14.01 -13.78 -3.55
C ALA A 323 14.41 -14.57 -2.29
N ALA A 324 13.96 -14.15 -1.10
CA ALA A 324 14.17 -14.88 0.15
C ALA A 324 13.28 -16.12 0.31
N ALA A 325 12.24 -16.27 -0.54
CA ALA A 325 11.33 -17.41 -0.53
C ALA A 325 11.85 -18.59 -1.35
N PRO A 326 11.57 -19.85 -0.94
CA PRO A 326 11.87 -21.02 -1.74
C PRO A 326 11.16 -21.03 -3.09
N ALA A 327 11.69 -21.81 -4.03
CA ALA A 327 11.00 -22.08 -5.28
C ALA A 327 9.62 -22.71 -5.00
N GLY A 328 8.55 -22.09 -5.55
CA GLY A 328 7.16 -22.51 -5.34
C GLY A 328 6.44 -21.83 -4.18
N GLU A 329 7.13 -21.13 -3.26
CA GLU A 329 6.50 -20.51 -2.08
C GLU A 329 6.46 -18.97 -2.11
N ARG A 330 6.76 -18.37 -3.26
CA ARG A 330 6.76 -16.91 -3.44
C ARG A 330 5.41 -16.27 -3.10
N ALA A 331 4.31 -16.95 -3.46
CA ALA A 331 2.95 -16.48 -3.15
C ALA A 331 2.70 -16.47 -1.64
N ALA A 332 3.14 -17.52 -0.91
CA ALA A 332 3.04 -17.58 0.54
C ALA A 332 3.86 -16.49 1.23
N ALA A 333 5.07 -16.21 0.75
CA ALA A 333 5.91 -15.13 1.27
C ALA A 333 5.29 -13.74 1.04
N LEU A 334 4.68 -13.50 -0.12
CA LEU A 334 3.93 -12.26 -0.38
C LEU A 334 2.70 -12.14 0.50
N SER A 335 1.99 -13.24 0.76
CA SER A 335 0.86 -13.26 1.70
C SER A 335 1.30 -12.95 3.12
N LEU A 336 2.44 -13.50 3.57
CA LEU A 336 3.06 -13.20 4.87
C LEU A 336 3.40 -11.71 4.98
N ARG A 337 4.01 -11.12 3.93
CA ARG A 337 4.28 -9.67 3.87
C ARG A 337 3.00 -8.85 3.97
N LEU A 338 1.94 -9.22 3.24
CA LEU A 338 0.65 -8.50 3.28
C LEU A 338 0.01 -8.58 4.67
N THR A 339 0.02 -9.75 5.31
CA THR A 339 -0.48 -9.92 6.68
C THR A 339 0.31 -9.06 7.66
N GLY A 340 1.63 -9.07 7.56
CA GLY A 340 2.49 -8.19 8.34
C GLY A 340 2.18 -6.71 8.13
N ASN A 341 2.03 -6.27 6.87
CA ASN A 341 1.66 -4.89 6.56
C ASN A 341 0.33 -4.50 7.23
N ARG A 342 -0.70 -5.35 7.18
CA ARG A 342 -1.98 -5.08 7.82
C ARG A 342 -1.89 -5.02 9.34
N ALA A 343 -1.15 -5.95 9.96
CA ALA A 343 -0.90 -5.91 11.40
C ALA A 343 -0.19 -4.61 11.81
N ALA A 344 0.84 -4.21 11.07
CA ALA A 344 1.56 -2.97 11.34
C ALA A 344 0.70 -1.72 11.12
N GLN A 345 -0.18 -1.71 10.12
CA GLN A 345 -1.14 -0.62 9.88
C GLN A 345 -2.16 -0.45 11.02
N VAL A 346 -2.37 -1.47 11.85
CA VAL A 346 -3.17 -1.37 13.08
C VAL A 346 -2.30 -0.95 14.26
N LEU A 347 -1.20 -1.68 14.50
CA LEU A 347 -0.40 -1.52 15.72
C LEU A 347 0.41 -0.22 15.75
N VAL A 348 0.97 0.19 14.60
CA VAL A 348 1.84 1.38 14.55
C VAL A 348 1.06 2.68 14.78
N PRO A 349 -0.12 2.93 14.15
CA PRO A 349 -0.90 4.12 14.47
C PRO A 349 -1.43 4.14 15.91
N LEU A 350 -1.78 2.98 16.50
CA LEU A 350 -2.15 2.90 17.92
C LEU A 350 -1.00 3.33 18.83
N GLY A 351 0.21 2.79 18.61
CA GLY A 351 1.39 3.18 19.36
C GLY A 351 1.79 4.64 19.13
N ALA A 352 1.72 5.10 17.89
CA ALA A 352 2.00 6.48 17.51
C ALA A 352 1.01 7.45 18.15
N GLY A 353 -0.29 7.08 18.22
CA GLY A 353 -1.33 7.86 18.88
C GLY A 353 -1.07 8.00 20.37
N ALA A 354 -0.73 6.91 21.07
CA ALA A 354 -0.40 6.96 22.47
C ALA A 354 0.79 7.91 22.77
N ILE A 355 1.82 7.88 21.92
CA ILE A 355 2.97 8.78 22.05
C ILE A 355 2.59 10.23 21.71
N ALA A 356 1.78 10.44 20.67
CA ALA A 356 1.34 11.77 20.26
C ALA A 356 0.49 12.47 21.33
N GLY A 357 -0.34 11.73 22.05
CA GLY A 357 -1.14 12.26 23.17
C GLY A 357 -0.29 12.78 24.33
N ILE A 358 0.94 12.28 24.51
CA ILE A 358 1.84 12.68 25.59
C ILE A 358 2.85 13.73 25.11
N ALA A 359 3.43 13.53 23.92
CA ALA A 359 4.61 14.29 23.43
C ALA A 359 4.29 15.16 22.20
N GLY A 360 3.01 15.29 21.83
CA GLY A 360 2.57 16.08 20.69
C GLY A 360 2.74 15.40 19.33
N PRO A 361 2.15 15.97 18.26
CA PRO A 361 2.03 15.32 16.94
C PRO A 361 3.39 15.10 16.24
N GLY A 362 4.39 15.94 16.49
CA GLY A 362 5.74 15.79 15.94
C GLY A 362 6.42 14.49 16.39
N SER A 363 6.11 14.01 17.59
CA SER A 363 6.67 12.77 18.15
C SER A 363 6.38 11.52 17.31
N VAL A 364 5.27 11.50 16.58
CA VAL A 364 4.91 10.42 15.65
C VAL A 364 5.95 10.28 14.54
N PHE A 365 6.43 11.40 14.02
CA PHE A 365 7.46 11.42 12.98
C PHE A 365 8.83 11.06 13.56
N LEU A 366 9.13 11.43 14.81
CA LEU A 366 10.34 10.98 15.50
C LEU A 366 10.33 9.47 15.71
N LEU A 367 9.20 8.89 16.15
CA LEU A 367 9.02 7.44 16.22
C LEU A 367 9.20 6.78 14.84
N SER A 368 8.56 7.34 13.81
CA SER A 368 8.69 6.84 12.44
C SER A 368 10.13 6.92 11.95
N GLY A 369 10.86 8.00 12.29
CA GLY A 369 12.29 8.15 12.03
C GLY A 369 13.13 7.08 12.73
N ALA A 370 12.87 6.80 14.01
CA ALA A 370 13.56 5.74 14.76
C ALA A 370 13.30 4.35 14.15
N LEU A 371 12.06 4.05 13.77
CA LEU A 371 11.72 2.80 13.08
C LEU A 371 12.40 2.70 11.70
N THR A 372 12.50 3.81 10.96
CA THR A 372 13.19 3.87 9.67
C THR A 372 14.70 3.67 9.85
N ALA A 373 15.31 4.24 10.88
CA ALA A 373 16.71 4.01 11.24
C ALA A 373 16.96 2.54 11.62
N ALA A 374 16.07 1.94 12.40
CA ALA A 374 16.13 0.51 12.73
C ALA A 374 16.02 -0.36 11.46
N SER A 375 15.16 0.05 10.49
CA SER A 375 15.08 -0.61 9.18
C SER A 375 16.39 -0.47 8.39
N ALA A 376 17.03 0.69 8.39
CA ALA A 376 18.33 0.90 7.76
C ALA A 376 19.40 -0.03 8.34
N ALA A 377 19.48 -0.13 9.67
CA ALA A 377 20.42 -0.98 10.37
C ALA A 377 20.20 -2.47 10.08
N THR A 378 18.95 -2.95 10.25
CA THR A 378 18.61 -4.36 10.01
C THR A 378 18.79 -4.77 8.56
N THR A 379 18.41 -3.92 7.59
CA THR A 379 18.64 -4.13 6.16
C THR A 379 20.13 -4.20 5.84
N SER A 380 20.94 -3.27 6.36
CA SER A 380 22.38 -3.22 6.13
C SER A 380 23.09 -4.47 6.68
N VAL A 381 22.76 -4.88 7.89
CA VAL A 381 23.32 -6.09 8.51
C VAL A 381 22.89 -7.35 7.76
N SER A 382 21.62 -7.46 7.41
CA SER A 382 21.10 -8.63 6.69
C SER A 382 21.75 -8.79 5.32
N LEU A 383 21.84 -7.71 4.52
CA LEU A 383 22.43 -7.74 3.19
C LEU A 383 23.97 -7.85 3.18
N ARG A 384 24.64 -7.57 4.30
CA ARG A 384 26.06 -7.91 4.49
C ARG A 384 26.25 -9.41 4.73
N ARG A 385 25.38 -10.03 5.54
CA ARG A 385 25.46 -11.44 5.91
C ARG A 385 24.93 -12.38 4.82
N HIS A 386 23.96 -11.93 4.05
CA HIS A 386 23.28 -12.69 3.00
C HIS A 386 23.12 -11.80 1.78
N PRO A 387 24.11 -11.75 0.87
CA PRO A 387 24.05 -10.98 -0.35
C PRO A 387 22.83 -11.37 -1.21
N PHE A 388 22.23 -10.39 -1.86
CA PHE A 388 20.99 -10.57 -2.65
C PHE A 388 21.15 -11.65 -3.74
N ASP A 389 22.35 -11.74 -4.33
CA ASP A 389 22.66 -12.70 -5.40
C ASP A 389 22.69 -14.15 -4.91
N GLU A 390 22.99 -14.38 -3.64
CA GLU A 390 22.95 -15.72 -3.01
C GLU A 390 21.53 -16.16 -2.68
N LEU A 391 20.65 -15.22 -2.26
CA LEU A 391 19.26 -15.53 -1.95
C LEU A 391 18.49 -16.01 -3.19
N GLY A 392 18.79 -15.47 -4.37
CA GLY A 392 18.20 -15.90 -5.65
C GLY A 392 18.71 -17.26 -6.16
N ARG A 393 19.94 -17.65 -5.80
CA ARG A 393 20.54 -18.92 -6.24
C ARG A 393 20.06 -20.13 -5.42
N VAL A 394 19.71 -19.95 -4.17
CA VAL A 394 19.18 -21.03 -3.32
C VAL A 394 17.81 -21.53 -3.79
N GLY A 395 17.08 -20.76 -4.60
CA GLY A 395 15.81 -21.15 -5.21
C GLY A 395 15.90 -21.73 -6.63
N ALA A 396 17.06 -21.70 -7.26
CA ALA A 396 17.27 -22.38 -8.53
C ALA A 396 17.51 -23.86 -8.27
N LEU A 397 16.60 -24.71 -8.69
CA LEU A 397 16.87 -26.16 -8.79
C LEU A 397 18.19 -26.34 -9.56
N PRO A 398 19.11 -27.23 -9.11
CA PRO A 398 20.28 -27.56 -9.89
C PRO A 398 19.78 -27.93 -11.28
N THR A 399 20.14 -27.13 -12.26
CA THR A 399 19.90 -27.51 -13.66
C THR A 399 20.51 -28.89 -13.83
N ARG A 400 19.67 -29.92 -14.05
CA ARG A 400 20.15 -31.21 -14.53
C ARG A 400 21.08 -30.85 -15.70
N ARG A 401 22.39 -31.08 -15.52
CA ARG A 401 23.30 -31.08 -16.66
C ARG A 401 22.64 -31.93 -17.72
N ALA A 402 22.39 -31.34 -18.86
CA ALA A 402 22.03 -32.14 -20.03
C ALA A 402 23.09 -33.24 -20.14
N PRO A 403 22.68 -34.51 -20.34
CA PRO A 403 23.63 -35.60 -20.54
C PRO A 403 24.58 -35.18 -21.64
N ASP A 404 25.88 -35.34 -21.39
CA ASP A 404 26.95 -35.03 -22.38
C ASP A 404 26.62 -35.82 -23.65
N PRO A 405 26.54 -35.20 -24.83
CA PRO A 405 26.30 -35.92 -26.08
C PRO A 405 27.32 -37.02 -26.37
N ARG A 406 28.46 -37.03 -25.64
CA ARG A 406 29.51 -38.05 -25.77
C ARG A 406 29.20 -39.36 -25.03
N ASP A 407 28.19 -39.43 -24.15
CA ASP A 407 27.81 -40.69 -23.47
C ASP A 407 26.83 -41.58 -24.27
N GLN A 408 26.46 -41.15 -25.50
CA GLN A 408 25.57 -41.92 -26.37
C GLN A 408 26.26 -42.77 -27.47
N THR A 409 27.59 -42.86 -27.44
CA THR A 409 28.31 -43.67 -28.45
C THR A 409 29.01 -44.86 -27.81
N THR A 410 28.24 -45.90 -27.45
CA THR A 410 28.72 -47.27 -27.47
C THR A 410 27.62 -48.18 -28.00
N PRO A 411 27.64 -48.62 -29.23
CA PRO A 411 26.77 -49.70 -29.69
C PRO A 411 27.27 -51.01 -29.11
N ASN A 412 26.44 -51.63 -28.27
CA ASN A 412 26.71 -52.97 -27.76
C ASN A 412 26.39 -53.99 -28.84
N THR A 413 27.40 -54.28 -29.67
CA THR A 413 27.43 -55.43 -30.54
C THR A 413 27.83 -56.64 -29.69
N ARG A 414 26.90 -57.47 -29.32
CA ARG A 414 27.13 -58.90 -29.08
C ARG A 414 26.04 -59.70 -29.80
N SER A 415 26.53 -60.22 -30.97
CA SER A 415 25.89 -61.28 -31.73
C SER A 415 25.97 -62.63 -31.00
N ASP A 416 24.95 -63.37 -31.19
CA ASP A 416 24.83 -64.83 -31.38
C ASP A 416 25.94 -65.75 -30.91
N ARG A 417 25.59 -66.63 -29.98
CA ARG A 417 25.56 -68.12 -30.29
C ARG A 417 24.83 -68.86 -29.16
#